data_caa3c6678d6d1b3fc65ee69d20d09a9f
#
_entry.id   caa3c6678d6d1b3fc65ee69d20d09a9f
#
_cell.length_a   1.000
_cell.length_b   1.000
_cell.length_c   1.000
_cell.angle_alpha   90.00
_cell.angle_beta   90.00
_cell.angle_gamma   90.00
#
_symmetry.space_group_name_H-M   'P 1'
#
loop_
_entity.id
_entity.type
_entity.pdbx_description
1 polymer ?
#
loop_
_entity_poly.entity_id
_entity_poly.type
_entity_poly.pdbx_seq_one_letter_code
_entity_poly.pdbx_strand_id
1 'polypeptide(L)'
;MPELPEVETTRRGIAPHLEGARIREAIVRRRDLRQPVSKNLAAIEGRRFTQAGRRSKYLLLGIDDGSTLLIHLGMSGSLRLVTPADPWKTHDHIGITLDNGMQLRFHDPRRFGLVLHLTGDPMRHKLLAGLGPEPLGDGFTPALLAAACAKRSAAIKLVIMDAKVVVGVGNIYASEALFRAGILPRTPAKRLSKARLAKLVTAIREVLADAIRAGGTTLRDFLHTDGEPGYFRQQLFVYERKGQPCRVCGAPIRHAVIGQRSTYWCPKCQR
;
A
#
# COMPACT_ATOMS: atom_id res chain seq x y z
N MET A 1 -1.98 -6.39 -5.51
CA MET A 1 -2.15 -4.92 -5.39
C MET A 1 -1.22 -4.46 -4.29
N PRO A 2 -0.32 -3.53 -4.54
CA PRO A 2 0.52 -2.96 -3.49
C PRO A 2 -0.33 -2.42 -2.33
N GLU A 3 -0.04 -2.90 -1.11
CA GLU A 3 -0.62 -2.42 0.14
C GLU A 3 0.39 -1.50 0.84
N LEU A 4 0.15 -1.14 2.10
CA LEU A 4 1.05 -0.22 2.81
C LEU A 4 2.52 -0.68 2.83
N PRO A 5 2.86 -1.96 3.11
CA PRO A 5 4.26 -2.38 3.14
C PRO A 5 4.98 -2.23 1.80
N GLU A 6 4.34 -2.56 0.68
CA GLU A 6 4.93 -2.43 -0.66
C GLU A 6 5.17 -0.96 -1.00
N VAL A 7 4.21 -0.08 -0.67
CA VAL A 7 4.36 1.36 -0.90
C VAL A 7 5.46 1.97 -0.01
N GLU A 8 5.55 1.54 1.24
CA GLU A 8 6.61 1.98 2.17
C GLU A 8 8.00 1.49 1.71
N THR A 9 8.10 0.26 1.25
CA THR A 9 9.35 -0.29 0.68
C THR A 9 9.77 0.48 -0.56
N THR A 10 8.82 0.77 -1.48
CA THR A 10 9.08 1.62 -2.64
C THR A 10 9.58 3.00 -2.22
N ARG A 11 8.89 3.65 -1.25
CA ARG A 11 9.30 4.95 -0.72
C ARG A 11 10.74 4.94 -0.22
N ARG A 12 11.09 3.93 0.59
CA ARG A 12 12.47 3.78 1.13
C ARG A 12 13.50 3.56 0.05
N GLY A 13 13.17 2.80 -0.99
CA GLY A 13 14.07 2.52 -2.10
C GLY A 13 14.32 3.75 -2.98
N ILE A 14 13.33 4.62 -3.17
CA ILE A 14 13.51 5.81 -4.01
C ILE A 14 14.02 7.04 -3.24
N ALA A 15 13.73 7.17 -1.94
CA ALA A 15 14.03 8.36 -1.15
C ALA A 15 15.50 8.82 -1.25
N PRO A 16 16.52 7.94 -1.09
CA PRO A 16 17.93 8.35 -1.14
C PRO A 16 18.35 8.96 -2.49
N HIS A 17 17.62 8.64 -3.55
CA HIS A 17 17.94 9.10 -4.91
C HIS A 17 17.13 10.34 -5.33
N LEU A 18 16.00 10.59 -4.65
CA LEU A 18 15.11 11.71 -4.97
C LEU A 18 15.41 12.94 -4.11
N GLU A 19 15.59 12.75 -2.80
CA GLU A 19 15.70 13.88 -1.87
C GLU A 19 16.91 14.75 -2.18
N GLY A 20 16.65 16.04 -2.43
CA GLY A 20 17.63 17.03 -2.89
C GLY A 20 17.92 17.03 -4.39
N ALA A 21 17.53 15.98 -5.13
CA ALA A 21 17.77 15.91 -6.57
C ALA A 21 16.90 16.90 -7.36
N ARG A 22 17.48 17.54 -8.37
CA ARG A 22 16.79 18.44 -9.30
C ARG A 22 16.14 17.64 -10.43
N ILE A 23 14.91 17.95 -10.71
CA ILE A 23 14.15 17.40 -11.85
C ILE A 23 14.61 18.09 -13.13
N ARG A 24 15.20 17.36 -14.05
CA ARG A 24 15.62 17.88 -15.36
C ARG A 24 14.50 17.83 -16.38
N GLU A 25 13.71 16.75 -16.35
CA GLU A 25 12.69 16.50 -17.37
C GLU A 25 11.60 15.58 -16.80
N ALA A 26 10.33 15.82 -17.19
CA ALA A 26 9.17 15.00 -16.86
C ALA A 26 8.48 14.50 -18.13
N ILE A 27 8.79 13.29 -18.55
CA ILE A 27 8.26 12.65 -19.74
C ILE A 27 6.95 11.95 -19.45
N VAL A 28 5.87 12.27 -20.15
CA VAL A 28 4.57 11.59 -20.08
C VAL A 28 4.29 10.91 -21.42
N ARG A 29 4.54 9.60 -21.48
CA ARG A 29 4.25 8.78 -22.68
C ARG A 29 2.78 8.41 -22.79
N ARG A 30 2.09 8.33 -21.64
CA ARG A 30 0.66 7.99 -21.58
C ARG A 30 -0.04 8.73 -20.45
N ARG A 31 -1.13 9.41 -20.79
CA ARG A 31 -1.89 10.23 -19.83
C ARG A 31 -3.12 9.53 -19.24
N ASP A 32 -3.69 8.52 -19.91
CA ASP A 32 -4.92 7.81 -19.53
C ASP A 32 -4.64 6.69 -18.52
N LEU A 33 -4.29 7.07 -17.31
CA LEU A 33 -4.25 6.20 -16.13
C LEU A 33 -5.65 6.18 -15.46
N ARG A 34 -5.75 5.61 -14.25
CA ARG A 34 -6.99 5.62 -13.45
C ARG A 34 -7.66 6.99 -13.34
N GLN A 35 -6.86 8.03 -13.24
CA GLN A 35 -7.21 9.41 -13.49
C GLN A 35 -6.17 9.97 -14.46
N PRO A 36 -6.54 10.90 -15.33
CA PRO A 36 -5.59 11.51 -16.23
C PRO A 36 -4.39 12.09 -15.48
N VAL A 37 -3.19 11.83 -15.96
CA VAL A 37 -1.98 12.48 -15.44
C VAL A 37 -2.14 13.99 -15.52
N SER A 38 -1.77 14.69 -14.46
CA SER A 38 -1.91 16.16 -14.38
C SER A 38 -1.33 16.82 -15.62
N LYS A 39 -2.11 17.74 -16.22
CA LYS A 39 -1.69 18.50 -17.41
C LYS A 39 -0.44 19.33 -17.17
N ASN A 40 -0.30 19.84 -15.95
CA ASN A 40 0.80 20.67 -15.48
C ASN A 40 1.98 19.87 -14.89
N LEU A 41 2.12 18.60 -15.23
CA LEU A 41 3.24 17.80 -14.69
C LEU A 41 4.61 18.39 -15.06
N ALA A 42 4.73 18.96 -16.26
CA ALA A 42 5.98 19.63 -16.68
C ALA A 42 6.37 20.85 -15.79
N ALA A 43 5.44 21.40 -15.00
CA ALA A 43 5.75 22.51 -14.08
C ALA A 43 6.76 22.11 -12.98
N ILE A 44 6.99 20.81 -12.76
CA ILE A 44 8.00 20.34 -11.80
C ILE A 44 9.43 20.40 -12.36
N GLU A 45 9.63 20.62 -13.64
CA GLU A 45 10.95 20.70 -14.27
C GLU A 45 11.74 21.90 -13.72
N GLY A 46 13.03 21.69 -13.50
CA GLY A 46 13.90 22.68 -12.84
C GLY A 46 13.78 22.72 -11.32
N ARG A 47 12.72 22.13 -10.72
CA ARG A 47 12.50 22.05 -9.27
C ARG A 47 13.30 20.91 -8.64
N ARG A 48 13.35 20.92 -7.30
CA ARG A 48 13.98 19.83 -6.51
C ARG A 48 12.95 19.06 -5.71
N PHE A 49 13.15 17.76 -5.61
CA PHE A 49 12.46 16.96 -4.60
C PHE A 49 12.98 17.30 -3.21
N THR A 50 12.09 17.57 -2.26
CA THR A 50 12.44 17.91 -0.87
C THR A 50 12.37 16.71 0.05
N GLN A 51 11.36 15.87 -0.11
CA GLN A 51 11.16 14.66 0.69
C GLN A 51 10.35 13.62 -0.05
N ALA A 52 10.56 12.35 0.27
CA ALA A 52 9.74 11.24 -0.14
C ALA A 52 8.89 10.74 1.03
N GLY A 53 7.64 11.19 1.10
CA GLY A 53 6.66 10.83 2.12
C GLY A 53 5.68 9.75 1.66
N ARG A 54 4.84 9.27 2.59
CA ARG A 54 3.74 8.35 2.33
C ARG A 54 2.53 8.69 3.21
N ARG A 55 1.35 8.55 2.63
CA ARG A 55 0.08 8.53 3.36
C ARG A 55 -0.76 7.36 2.85
N SER A 56 -1.13 6.40 3.72
CA SER A 56 -1.84 5.19 3.29
C SER A 56 -1.04 4.42 2.21
N LYS A 57 -1.62 4.24 1.05
CA LYS A 57 -1.01 3.60 -0.14
C LYS A 57 -0.61 4.62 -1.20
N TYR A 58 -0.46 5.88 -0.81
CA TYR A 58 -0.03 6.99 -1.67
C TYR A 58 1.38 7.43 -1.31
N LEU A 59 2.24 7.57 -2.31
CA LEU A 59 3.52 8.25 -2.19
C LEU A 59 3.28 9.77 -2.33
N LEU A 60 3.94 10.55 -1.52
CA LEU A 60 3.88 12.01 -1.49
C LEU A 60 5.31 12.54 -1.68
N LEU A 61 5.66 12.90 -2.90
CA LEU A 61 6.97 13.44 -3.21
C LEU A 61 6.89 14.97 -3.18
N GLY A 62 7.41 15.56 -2.12
CA GLY A 62 7.43 17.02 -1.92
C GLY A 62 8.37 17.69 -2.90
N ILE A 63 8.03 18.90 -3.34
CA ILE A 63 8.79 19.72 -4.29
C ILE A 63 9.09 21.06 -3.63
N ASP A 64 10.20 21.69 -4.00
CA ASP A 64 10.73 22.92 -3.37
C ASP A 64 9.88 24.18 -3.60
N ASP A 65 8.90 24.13 -4.49
CA ASP A 65 7.88 25.18 -4.66
C ASP A 65 6.65 25.00 -3.74
N GLY A 66 6.69 24.02 -2.81
CA GLY A 66 5.58 23.67 -1.92
C GLY A 66 4.52 22.76 -2.54
N SER A 67 4.67 22.38 -3.81
CA SER A 67 3.79 21.40 -4.44
C SER A 67 4.17 19.95 -4.09
N THR A 68 3.31 19.01 -4.44
CA THR A 68 3.50 17.58 -4.16
C THR A 68 3.15 16.74 -5.37
N LEU A 69 4.02 15.83 -5.75
CA LEU A 69 3.70 14.76 -6.68
C LEU A 69 3.09 13.59 -5.90
N LEU A 70 1.79 13.37 -6.08
CA LEU A 70 1.03 12.28 -5.48
C LEU A 70 1.01 11.10 -6.42
N ILE A 71 1.50 9.94 -5.96
CA ILE A 71 1.52 8.70 -6.76
C ILE A 71 0.80 7.58 -6.03
N HIS A 72 -0.05 6.84 -6.75
CA HIS A 72 -0.65 5.59 -6.28
C HIS A 72 -0.32 4.48 -7.26
N LEU A 73 0.23 3.37 -6.78
CA LEU A 73 0.72 2.28 -7.64
C LEU A 73 -0.42 1.46 -8.28
N GLY A 74 -1.66 1.65 -7.86
CA GLY A 74 -2.79 0.88 -8.40
C GLY A 74 -2.74 -0.59 -7.99
N MET A 75 -2.85 -1.49 -8.96
CA MET A 75 -2.84 -2.93 -8.73
C MET A 75 -1.54 -3.61 -9.19
N SER A 76 -0.89 -3.08 -10.21
CA SER A 76 0.30 -3.65 -10.86
C SER A 76 1.39 -2.61 -11.08
N GLY A 77 1.18 -1.39 -10.62
CA GLY A 77 2.14 -0.31 -10.79
C GLY A 77 3.36 -0.46 -9.91
N SER A 78 4.49 -0.02 -10.42
CA SER A 78 5.77 0.07 -9.72
C SER A 78 6.52 1.33 -10.11
N LEU A 79 7.40 1.79 -9.22
CA LEU A 79 8.40 2.81 -9.51
C LEU A 79 9.76 2.17 -9.57
N ARG A 80 10.50 2.43 -10.63
CA ARG A 80 11.84 1.91 -10.84
C ARG A 80 12.82 3.06 -11.05
N LEU A 81 14.00 2.93 -10.47
CA LEU A 81 15.15 3.77 -10.76
C LEU A 81 15.96 3.09 -11.85
N VAL A 82 16.20 3.81 -12.92
CA VAL A 82 16.94 3.36 -14.09
C VAL A 82 17.84 4.48 -14.57
N THR A 83 18.73 4.21 -15.53
CA THR A 83 19.42 5.28 -16.27
C THR A 83 18.52 5.81 -17.39
N PRO A 84 18.62 7.08 -17.81
CA PRO A 84 17.85 7.59 -18.94
C PRO A 84 18.10 6.82 -20.26
N ALA A 85 19.27 6.21 -20.40
CA ALA A 85 19.66 5.41 -21.57
C ALA A 85 18.98 4.03 -21.61
N ASP A 86 18.48 3.53 -20.48
CA ASP A 86 17.80 2.23 -20.43
C ASP A 86 16.56 2.24 -21.33
N PRO A 87 16.31 1.15 -22.09
CA PRO A 87 15.16 1.08 -22.98
C PRO A 87 13.84 1.17 -22.19
N TRP A 88 12.89 1.92 -22.73
CA TRP A 88 11.54 2.01 -22.18
C TRP A 88 10.79 0.71 -22.40
N LYS A 89 10.23 0.15 -21.31
CA LYS A 89 9.31 -0.98 -21.41
C LYS A 89 7.93 -0.52 -21.91
N THR A 90 7.14 -1.44 -22.47
CA THR A 90 5.83 -1.16 -23.07
C THR A 90 4.88 -0.41 -22.13
N HIS A 91 4.95 -0.69 -20.82
CA HIS A 91 4.06 -0.09 -19.82
C HIS A 91 4.73 0.95 -18.93
N ASP A 92 5.88 1.47 -19.33
CA ASP A 92 6.49 2.65 -18.72
C ASP A 92 5.74 3.88 -19.24
N HIS A 93 4.94 4.49 -18.38
CA HIS A 93 4.03 5.58 -18.76
C HIS A 93 4.57 6.96 -18.47
N ILE A 94 5.37 7.09 -17.42
CA ILE A 94 5.96 8.36 -16.98
C ILE A 94 7.42 8.13 -16.61
N GLY A 95 8.28 9.07 -16.96
CA GLY A 95 9.68 9.13 -16.53
C GLY A 95 10.01 10.52 -15.98
N ILE A 96 10.71 10.57 -14.87
CA ILE A 96 11.23 11.80 -14.28
C ILE A 96 12.74 11.68 -14.20
N THR A 97 13.43 12.45 -15.04
CA THR A 97 14.90 12.48 -15.11
C THR A 97 15.46 13.44 -14.09
N LEU A 98 16.47 13.01 -13.35
CA LEU A 98 17.12 13.76 -12.28
C LEU A 98 18.51 14.24 -12.68
N ASP A 99 19.04 15.22 -11.96
CA ASP A 99 20.40 15.77 -12.19
C ASP A 99 21.52 14.82 -11.73
N ASN A 100 21.20 13.81 -10.92
CA ASN A 100 22.13 12.77 -10.48
C ASN A 100 22.30 11.61 -11.47
N GLY A 101 21.78 11.74 -12.70
CA GLY A 101 21.90 10.71 -13.74
C GLY A 101 20.88 9.58 -13.67
N MET A 102 19.96 9.60 -12.71
CA MET A 102 18.91 8.60 -12.58
C MET A 102 17.60 9.10 -13.21
N GLN A 103 16.74 8.14 -13.58
CA GLN A 103 15.38 8.40 -14.01
C GLN A 103 14.40 7.54 -13.21
N LEU A 104 13.43 8.17 -12.57
CA LEU A 104 12.32 7.49 -11.92
C LEU A 104 11.25 7.14 -12.95
N ARG A 105 10.99 5.86 -13.19
CA ARG A 105 9.97 5.40 -14.14
C ARG A 105 8.77 4.81 -13.43
N PHE A 106 7.57 5.27 -13.82
CA PHE A 106 6.30 4.69 -13.42
C PHE A 106 5.85 3.67 -14.46
N HIS A 107 5.88 2.38 -14.08
CA HIS A 107 5.46 1.24 -14.86
C HIS A 107 4.12 0.73 -14.36
N ASP A 108 3.07 0.62 -15.21
CA ASP A 108 1.76 0.12 -14.79
C ASP A 108 0.98 -0.56 -15.92
N PRO A 109 1.12 -1.88 -16.10
CA PRO A 109 0.46 -2.63 -17.17
C PRO A 109 -1.07 -2.50 -17.18
N ARG A 110 -1.69 -2.38 -16.00
CA ARG A 110 -3.16 -2.33 -15.86
C ARG A 110 -3.74 -0.92 -15.84
N ARG A 111 -2.91 0.11 -15.73
CA ARG A 111 -3.29 1.53 -15.68
C ARG A 111 -4.27 1.90 -14.55
N PHE A 112 -4.20 1.20 -13.42
CA PHE A 112 -5.00 1.48 -12.23
C PHE A 112 -4.28 2.37 -11.22
N GLY A 113 -3.06 2.76 -11.51
CA GLY A 113 -2.31 3.76 -10.77
C GLY A 113 -2.73 5.18 -11.13
N LEU A 114 -2.16 6.14 -10.44
CA LEU A 114 -2.33 7.56 -10.76
C LEU A 114 -1.06 8.34 -10.41
N VAL A 115 -0.85 9.45 -11.13
CA VAL A 115 0.21 10.41 -10.89
C VAL A 115 -0.38 11.81 -11.03
N LEU A 116 -0.45 12.54 -9.92
CA LEU A 116 -1.05 13.87 -9.86
C LEU A 116 -0.05 14.88 -9.28
N HIS A 117 0.06 16.04 -9.92
CA HIS A 117 0.76 17.19 -9.38
C HIS A 117 -0.26 18.05 -8.61
N LEU A 118 -0.06 18.18 -7.31
CA LEU A 118 -0.95 18.90 -6.39
C LEU A 118 -0.26 20.19 -5.92
N THR A 119 -0.99 21.29 -6.00
CA THR A 119 -0.58 22.57 -5.38
C THR A 119 -1.27 22.74 -4.02
N GLY A 120 -0.58 23.34 -3.05
CA GLY A 120 -1.08 23.50 -1.68
C GLY A 120 -1.00 22.23 -0.83
N ASP A 121 -1.72 22.20 0.29
CA ASP A 121 -1.69 21.09 1.23
C ASP A 121 -2.28 19.80 0.63
N PRO A 122 -1.47 18.75 0.39
CA PRO A 122 -1.95 17.51 -0.19
C PRO A 122 -2.97 16.80 0.71
N MET A 123 -2.95 17.03 2.03
CA MET A 123 -3.87 16.39 2.98
C MET A 123 -5.31 16.87 2.81
N ARG A 124 -5.53 18.02 2.18
CA ARG A 124 -6.85 18.55 1.82
C ARG A 124 -7.40 17.95 0.52
N HIS A 125 -6.58 17.26 -0.24
CA HIS A 125 -7.05 16.64 -1.49
C HIS A 125 -8.05 15.52 -1.19
N LYS A 126 -9.12 15.42 -1.99
CA LYS A 126 -10.23 14.45 -1.85
C LYS A 126 -9.81 12.98 -1.67
N LEU A 127 -8.65 12.60 -2.18
CA LEU A 127 -8.11 11.23 -2.03
C LEU A 127 -7.49 10.99 -0.66
N LEU A 128 -7.14 12.03 0.10
CA LEU A 128 -6.44 11.93 1.38
C LEU A 128 -7.24 12.44 2.57
N ALA A 129 -8.09 13.46 2.36
CA ALA A 129 -8.79 14.18 3.45
C ALA A 129 -9.70 13.29 4.32
N GLY A 130 -10.27 12.21 3.75
CA GLY A 130 -11.17 11.31 4.48
C GLY A 130 -10.51 10.03 5.01
N LEU A 131 -9.19 9.96 4.98
CA LEU A 131 -8.45 8.77 5.40
C LEU A 131 -8.32 8.69 6.93
N GLY A 132 -8.57 7.51 7.49
CA GLY A 132 -8.34 7.16 8.90
C GLY A 132 -6.86 7.18 9.29
N PRO A 133 -6.53 6.82 10.54
CA PRO A 133 -5.16 6.86 11.05
C PRO A 133 -4.24 5.86 10.37
N GLU A 134 -2.94 6.17 10.40
CA GLU A 134 -1.88 5.22 10.03
C GLU A 134 -1.81 4.07 11.06
N PRO A 135 -1.76 2.81 10.61
CA PRO A 135 -1.78 1.66 11.53
C PRO A 135 -0.56 1.56 12.44
N LEU A 136 0.59 2.08 12.00
CA LEU A 136 1.84 2.07 12.76
C LEU A 136 2.05 3.35 13.60
N GLY A 137 1.17 4.34 13.47
CA GLY A 137 1.20 5.57 14.28
C GLY A 137 0.32 5.46 15.53
N ASP A 138 0.40 6.47 16.39
CA ASP A 138 -0.30 6.50 17.69
C ASP A 138 -1.82 6.64 17.56
N GLY A 139 -2.31 7.19 16.45
CA GLY A 139 -3.74 7.41 16.22
C GLY A 139 -4.58 6.14 16.03
N PHE A 140 -4.00 5.00 15.67
CA PHE A 140 -4.73 3.74 15.54
C PHE A 140 -4.74 2.97 16.87
N THR A 141 -5.75 3.18 17.69
CA THR A 141 -5.86 2.60 19.04
C THR A 141 -6.94 1.51 19.12
N PRO A 142 -6.87 0.61 20.15
CA PRO A 142 -7.96 -0.32 20.43
C PRO A 142 -9.31 0.37 20.68
N ALA A 143 -9.31 1.55 21.31
CA ALA A 143 -10.51 2.33 21.56
C ALA A 143 -11.15 2.83 20.25
N LEU A 144 -10.34 3.33 19.31
CA LEU A 144 -10.80 3.77 18.00
C LEU A 144 -11.42 2.60 17.23
N LEU A 145 -10.74 1.45 17.18
CA LEU A 145 -11.27 0.27 16.48
C LEU A 145 -12.55 -0.23 17.14
N ALA A 146 -12.64 -0.22 18.48
CA ALA A 146 -13.84 -0.60 19.20
C ALA A 146 -15.03 0.33 18.89
N ALA A 147 -14.81 1.64 18.86
CA ALA A 147 -15.82 2.61 18.45
C ALA A 147 -16.29 2.38 17.00
N ALA A 148 -15.37 2.13 16.09
CA ALA A 148 -15.68 1.81 14.69
C ALA A 148 -16.48 0.51 14.54
N CYS A 149 -16.27 -0.48 15.40
CA CYS A 149 -16.95 -1.78 15.37
C CYS A 149 -18.33 -1.79 16.04
N ALA A 150 -18.58 -0.91 17.03
CA ALA A 150 -19.69 -1.01 17.99
C ALA A 150 -21.08 -1.22 17.36
N LYS A 151 -21.36 -0.58 16.24
CA LYS A 151 -22.67 -0.67 15.55
C LYS A 151 -22.59 -1.39 14.20
N ARG A 152 -21.43 -1.95 13.81
CA ARG A 152 -21.24 -2.55 12.48
C ARG A 152 -21.54 -4.06 12.50
N SER A 153 -22.56 -4.48 11.76
CA SER A 153 -22.84 -5.91 11.49
C SER A 153 -21.97 -6.49 10.39
N ALA A 154 -21.23 -5.67 9.66
CA ALA A 154 -20.30 -6.11 8.64
C ALA A 154 -19.21 -7.03 9.21
N ALA A 155 -18.69 -7.93 8.38
CA ALA A 155 -17.55 -8.78 8.72
C ALA A 155 -16.35 -7.94 9.16
N ILE A 156 -15.68 -8.33 10.23
CA ILE A 156 -14.53 -7.59 10.79
C ILE A 156 -13.44 -7.35 9.73
N LYS A 157 -13.23 -8.30 8.83
CA LYS A 157 -12.29 -8.13 7.72
C LYS A 157 -12.59 -6.89 6.89
N LEU A 158 -13.86 -6.64 6.56
CA LEU A 158 -14.25 -5.47 5.77
C LEU A 158 -14.08 -4.16 6.55
N VAL A 159 -14.29 -4.21 7.87
CA VAL A 159 -14.11 -3.03 8.74
C VAL A 159 -12.65 -2.61 8.80
N ILE A 160 -11.71 -3.55 8.97
CA ILE A 160 -10.28 -3.20 9.00
C ILE A 160 -9.68 -2.91 7.62
N MET A 161 -10.39 -3.22 6.53
CA MET A 161 -10.03 -2.83 5.17
C MET A 161 -10.64 -1.48 4.75
N ASP A 162 -11.55 -0.92 5.55
CA ASP A 162 -12.11 0.41 5.33
C ASP A 162 -11.06 1.47 5.66
N ALA A 163 -10.60 2.19 4.64
CA ALA A 163 -9.57 3.22 4.78
C ALA A 163 -10.00 4.41 5.67
N LYS A 164 -11.28 4.54 6.00
CA LYS A 164 -11.77 5.51 6.99
C LYS A 164 -11.55 5.05 8.43
N VAL A 165 -11.40 3.74 8.66
CA VAL A 165 -11.15 3.14 9.97
C VAL A 165 -9.66 3.04 10.26
N VAL A 166 -8.91 2.46 9.33
CA VAL A 166 -7.45 2.36 9.36
C VAL A 166 -6.93 2.27 7.93
N VAL A 167 -5.87 3.01 7.64
CA VAL A 167 -5.35 3.04 6.27
C VAL A 167 -4.36 1.91 5.99
N GLY A 168 -4.14 1.64 4.72
CA GLY A 168 -3.04 0.80 4.25
C GLY A 168 -3.25 -0.71 4.36
N VAL A 169 -4.17 -1.17 5.21
CA VAL A 169 -4.52 -2.59 5.36
C VAL A 169 -5.36 -3.01 4.15
N GLY A 170 -4.85 -3.95 3.38
CA GLY A 170 -5.57 -4.51 2.24
C GLY A 170 -5.91 -5.98 2.46
N ASN A 171 -6.14 -6.70 1.37
CA ASN A 171 -6.67 -8.07 1.42
C ASN A 171 -5.69 -9.10 2.02
N ILE A 172 -4.40 -8.91 1.74
CA ILE A 172 -3.33 -9.78 2.23
C ILE A 172 -3.21 -9.60 3.74
N TYR A 173 -2.88 -8.37 4.15
CA TYR A 173 -2.55 -8.09 5.55
C TYR A 173 -3.76 -8.13 6.47
N ALA A 174 -4.98 -7.88 5.97
CA ALA A 174 -6.21 -8.15 6.73
C ALA A 174 -6.38 -9.63 7.05
N SER A 175 -6.12 -10.53 6.09
CA SER A 175 -6.22 -11.98 6.31
C SER A 175 -5.16 -12.48 7.30
N GLU A 176 -3.92 -12.02 7.15
CA GLU A 176 -2.80 -12.39 8.02
C GLU A 176 -2.97 -11.86 9.46
N ALA A 177 -3.39 -10.60 9.60
CA ALA A 177 -3.64 -10.00 10.92
C ALA A 177 -4.79 -10.70 11.66
N LEU A 178 -5.87 -11.06 10.96
CA LEU A 178 -6.98 -11.82 11.54
C LEU A 178 -6.56 -13.23 11.94
N PHE A 179 -5.67 -13.88 11.17
CA PHE A 179 -5.09 -15.16 11.54
C PHE A 179 -4.25 -15.02 12.82
N ARG A 180 -3.34 -14.05 12.88
CA ARG A 180 -2.49 -13.79 14.04
C ARG A 180 -3.30 -13.46 15.31
N ALA A 181 -4.40 -12.71 15.15
CA ALA A 181 -5.33 -12.39 16.25
C ALA A 181 -6.26 -13.54 16.65
N GLY A 182 -6.31 -14.66 15.91
CA GLY A 182 -7.23 -15.78 16.14
C GLY A 182 -8.70 -15.44 15.86
N ILE A 183 -8.97 -14.50 14.95
CA ILE A 183 -10.30 -14.00 14.66
C ILE A 183 -10.79 -14.49 13.30
N LEU A 184 -12.01 -15.10 13.28
CA LEU A 184 -12.64 -15.53 12.04
C LEU A 184 -13.02 -14.31 11.18
N PRO A 185 -12.58 -14.21 9.91
CA PRO A 185 -12.75 -13.01 9.09
C PRO A 185 -14.20 -12.55 8.89
N ARG A 186 -15.16 -13.47 8.90
CA ARG A 186 -16.60 -13.20 8.73
C ARG A 186 -17.33 -12.78 10.02
N THR A 187 -16.66 -12.79 11.16
CA THR A 187 -17.27 -12.41 12.45
C THR A 187 -17.84 -11.00 12.32
N PRO A 188 -19.13 -10.76 12.67
CA PRO A 188 -19.68 -9.42 12.74
C PRO A 188 -18.88 -8.54 13.70
N ALA A 189 -18.43 -7.38 13.25
CA ALA A 189 -17.51 -6.54 14.02
C ALA A 189 -18.06 -6.19 15.43
N LYS A 190 -19.36 -5.89 15.52
CA LYS A 190 -20.05 -5.59 16.80
C LYS A 190 -20.04 -6.73 17.83
N ARG A 191 -19.74 -7.97 17.44
CA ARG A 191 -19.66 -9.14 18.34
C ARG A 191 -18.28 -9.35 18.96
N LEU A 192 -17.28 -8.58 18.54
CA LEU A 192 -15.93 -8.70 19.07
C LEU A 192 -15.80 -7.93 20.39
N SER A 193 -15.29 -8.59 21.43
CA SER A 193 -14.97 -7.94 22.69
C SER A 193 -13.81 -6.95 22.53
N LYS A 194 -13.73 -5.96 23.45
CA LYS A 194 -12.64 -4.98 23.48
C LYS A 194 -11.26 -5.67 23.55
N ALA A 195 -11.12 -6.76 24.30
CA ALA A 195 -9.89 -7.53 24.40
C ALA A 195 -9.48 -8.16 23.05
N ARG A 196 -10.44 -8.72 22.30
CA ARG A 196 -10.15 -9.27 20.95
C ARG A 196 -9.80 -8.18 19.95
N LEU A 197 -10.45 -7.02 20.04
CA LEU A 197 -10.11 -5.86 19.18
C LEU A 197 -8.73 -5.30 19.52
N ALA A 198 -8.33 -5.28 20.80
CA ALA A 198 -6.96 -4.91 21.20
C ALA A 198 -5.91 -5.86 20.60
N LYS A 199 -6.14 -7.19 20.70
CA LYS A 199 -5.27 -8.16 20.01
C LYS A 199 -5.20 -7.95 18.51
N LEU A 200 -6.31 -7.59 17.86
CA LEU A 200 -6.34 -7.32 16.43
C LEU A 200 -5.51 -6.07 16.05
N VAL A 201 -5.59 -5.00 16.84
CA VAL A 201 -4.75 -3.80 16.62
C VAL A 201 -3.27 -4.16 16.70
N THR A 202 -2.86 -4.91 17.74
CA THR A 202 -1.47 -5.41 17.87
C THR A 202 -1.08 -6.26 16.66
N ALA A 203 -1.92 -7.23 16.28
CA ALA A 203 -1.65 -8.11 15.14
C ALA A 203 -1.52 -7.35 13.81
N ILE A 204 -2.35 -6.32 13.57
CA ILE A 204 -2.24 -5.46 12.39
C ILE A 204 -0.88 -4.75 12.36
N ARG A 205 -0.47 -4.14 13.48
CA ARG A 205 0.81 -3.44 13.60
C ARG A 205 2.00 -4.38 13.34
N GLU A 206 2.00 -5.54 14.00
CA GLU A 206 3.07 -6.54 13.85
C GLU A 206 3.18 -7.06 12.43
N VAL A 207 2.07 -7.50 11.82
CA VAL A 207 2.07 -8.04 10.44
C VAL A 207 2.60 -7.01 9.45
N LEU A 208 2.17 -5.74 9.56
CA LEU A 208 2.64 -4.68 8.68
C LEU A 208 4.11 -4.33 8.90
N ALA A 209 4.55 -4.28 10.16
CA ALA A 209 5.95 -4.03 10.50
C ALA A 209 6.86 -5.16 9.99
N ASP A 210 6.45 -6.43 10.20
CA ASP A 210 7.17 -7.61 9.69
C ASP A 210 7.28 -7.57 8.16
N ALA A 211 6.18 -7.26 7.49
CA ALA A 211 6.15 -7.14 6.03
C ALA A 211 7.07 -6.03 5.51
N ILE A 212 7.10 -4.87 6.16
CA ILE A 212 8.02 -3.78 5.80
C ILE A 212 9.47 -4.21 5.99
N ARG A 213 9.80 -4.88 7.10
CA ARG A 213 11.16 -5.40 7.34
C ARG A 213 11.61 -6.41 6.30
N ALA A 214 10.68 -7.24 5.81
CA ALA A 214 10.94 -8.24 4.78
C ALA A 214 10.87 -7.69 3.33
N GLY A 215 10.71 -6.37 3.16
CA GLY A 215 10.62 -5.75 1.84
C GLY A 215 9.27 -5.94 1.12
N GLY A 216 8.20 -6.27 1.84
CA GLY A 216 6.87 -6.51 1.26
C GLY A 216 6.68 -7.89 0.66
N THR A 217 5.49 -8.15 0.09
CA THR A 217 5.17 -9.38 -0.64
C THR A 217 5.44 -9.17 -2.12
N THR A 218 6.11 -10.13 -2.77
CA THR A 218 6.09 -10.18 -4.24
C THR A 218 4.76 -10.80 -4.67
N LEU A 219 3.88 -9.99 -5.16
CA LEU A 219 2.82 -10.44 -6.06
C LEU A 219 3.40 -10.46 -7.48
N ARG A 220 2.82 -11.29 -8.37
CA ARG A 220 3.34 -11.52 -9.74
C ARG A 220 3.72 -10.24 -10.51
N ASP A 221 3.16 -9.10 -10.13
CA ASP A 221 3.25 -7.84 -10.85
C ASP A 221 4.01 -6.73 -10.10
N PHE A 222 4.59 -7.01 -8.90
CA PHE A 222 5.31 -6.01 -8.11
C PHE A 222 6.75 -6.46 -7.84
N LEU A 223 7.69 -5.64 -8.29
CA LEU A 223 9.12 -5.77 -8.02
C LEU A 223 9.58 -4.54 -7.23
N HIS A 224 10.64 -4.68 -6.45
CA HIS A 224 11.32 -3.54 -5.84
C HIS A 224 11.87 -2.58 -6.89
N THR A 225 12.34 -1.41 -6.45
CA THR A 225 12.95 -0.40 -7.34
C THR A 225 14.19 -0.92 -8.07
N ASP A 226 14.89 -1.89 -7.50
CA ASP A 226 16.02 -2.62 -8.07
C ASP A 226 15.63 -3.83 -8.93
N GLY A 227 14.33 -4.16 -8.99
CA GLY A 227 13.81 -5.30 -9.73
C GLY A 227 13.72 -6.61 -8.93
N GLU A 228 14.18 -6.60 -7.65
CA GLU A 228 14.16 -7.79 -6.81
C GLU A 228 12.78 -8.08 -6.20
N PRO A 229 12.42 -9.36 -6.00
CA PRO A 229 11.17 -9.75 -5.38
C PRO A 229 11.19 -9.54 -3.85
N GLY A 230 10.07 -9.09 -3.28
CA GLY A 230 9.88 -9.06 -1.82
C GLY A 230 9.73 -10.46 -1.22
N TYR A 231 10.33 -10.71 -0.06
CA TYR A 231 10.41 -12.04 0.56
C TYR A 231 9.25 -12.38 1.51
N PHE A 232 8.35 -11.45 1.84
CA PHE A 232 7.28 -11.69 2.82
C PHE A 232 6.27 -12.74 2.37
N ARG A 233 6.10 -12.99 1.07
CA ARG A 233 5.19 -14.04 0.55
C ARG A 233 5.49 -15.42 1.13
N GLN A 234 6.77 -15.73 1.38
CA GLN A 234 7.17 -17.02 1.95
C GLN A 234 6.72 -17.18 3.42
N GLN A 235 6.36 -16.07 4.09
CA GLN A 235 5.95 -16.03 5.48
C GLN A 235 4.42 -16.01 5.69
N LEU A 236 3.61 -15.99 4.60
CA LEU A 236 2.15 -15.94 4.72
C LEU A 236 1.60 -17.22 5.35
N PHE A 237 0.71 -17.06 6.33
CA PHE A 237 0.08 -18.16 7.07
C PHE A 237 -1.19 -18.67 6.41
N VAL A 238 -2.01 -17.78 5.85
CA VAL A 238 -3.31 -18.15 5.27
C VAL A 238 -3.55 -17.64 3.85
N TYR A 239 -3.04 -16.44 3.50
CA TYR A 239 -3.36 -15.82 2.22
C TYR A 239 -2.83 -16.63 1.04
N GLU A 240 -3.70 -16.92 0.03
CA GLU A 240 -3.43 -17.78 -1.15
C GLU A 240 -3.03 -19.23 -0.82
N ARG A 241 -3.34 -19.71 0.39
CA ARG A 241 -2.99 -21.06 0.82
C ARG A 241 -4.20 -22.00 0.97
N LYS A 242 -5.28 -21.78 0.20
CA LYS A 242 -6.47 -22.66 0.19
C LYS A 242 -6.07 -24.15 0.06
N GLY A 243 -6.58 -24.98 0.98
CA GLY A 243 -6.35 -26.43 0.99
C GLY A 243 -4.99 -26.85 1.57
N GLN A 244 -4.02 -25.96 1.68
CA GLN A 244 -2.73 -26.28 2.29
C GLN A 244 -2.87 -26.42 3.82
N PRO A 245 -2.00 -27.19 4.47
CA PRO A 245 -2.03 -27.34 5.93
C PRO A 245 -1.68 -26.00 6.61
N CYS A 246 -2.42 -25.68 7.66
CA CYS A 246 -2.09 -24.56 8.55
C CYS A 246 -0.73 -24.79 9.19
N ARG A 247 0.15 -23.79 9.13
CA ARG A 247 1.51 -23.88 9.70
C ARG A 247 1.52 -24.03 11.24
N VAL A 248 0.39 -23.77 11.93
CA VAL A 248 0.26 -23.86 13.38
C VAL A 248 -0.41 -25.17 13.82
N CYS A 249 -1.52 -25.57 13.17
CA CYS A 249 -2.33 -26.69 13.66
C CYS A 249 -2.58 -27.79 12.62
N GLY A 250 -2.01 -27.72 11.42
CA GLY A 250 -2.13 -28.69 10.35
C GLY A 250 -3.50 -28.72 9.63
N ALA A 251 -4.53 -28.06 10.16
CA ALA A 251 -5.84 -28.07 9.52
C ALA A 251 -5.80 -27.37 8.14
N PRO A 252 -6.57 -27.84 7.13
CA PRO A 252 -6.57 -27.25 5.81
C PRO A 252 -7.14 -25.82 5.85
N ILE A 253 -6.42 -24.88 5.24
CA ILE A 253 -6.85 -23.48 5.10
C ILE A 253 -8.11 -23.43 4.24
N ARG A 254 -9.14 -22.76 4.75
CA ARG A 254 -10.40 -22.49 4.06
C ARG A 254 -10.36 -21.20 3.26
N HIS A 255 -11.25 -21.12 2.28
CA HIS A 255 -11.41 -19.97 1.42
C HIS A 255 -12.89 -19.67 1.17
N ALA A 256 -13.25 -18.39 1.12
CA ALA A 256 -14.54 -17.90 0.64
C ALA A 256 -14.38 -16.47 0.11
N VAL A 257 -15.43 -15.98 -0.58
CA VAL A 257 -15.51 -14.57 -0.98
C VAL A 257 -16.28 -13.79 0.09
N ILE A 258 -15.70 -12.75 0.65
CA ILE A 258 -16.32 -11.84 1.62
C ILE A 258 -16.17 -10.41 1.09
N GLY A 259 -17.27 -9.70 0.84
CA GLY A 259 -17.25 -8.35 0.27
C GLY A 259 -16.48 -8.26 -1.05
N GLN A 260 -16.73 -9.18 -1.97
CA GLN A 260 -16.07 -9.31 -3.29
C GLN A 260 -14.54 -9.52 -3.21
N ARG A 261 -14.03 -9.99 -2.06
CA ARG A 261 -12.61 -10.24 -1.84
C ARG A 261 -12.35 -11.68 -1.43
N SER A 262 -11.43 -12.37 -2.10
CA SER A 262 -10.93 -13.68 -1.69
C SER A 262 -10.44 -13.61 -0.25
N THR A 263 -10.92 -14.51 0.59
CA THR A 263 -10.64 -14.51 2.02
C THR A 263 -10.19 -15.90 2.44
N TYR A 264 -9.10 -15.97 3.17
CA TYR A 264 -8.47 -17.22 3.61
C TYR A 264 -8.38 -17.25 5.12
N TRP A 265 -8.62 -18.43 5.74
CA TRP A 265 -8.51 -18.57 7.20
C TRP A 265 -8.30 -20.04 7.61
N CYS A 266 -7.73 -20.23 8.80
CA CYS A 266 -7.67 -21.54 9.43
C CYS A 266 -8.93 -21.79 10.27
N PRO A 267 -9.71 -22.87 10.03
CA PRO A 267 -10.95 -23.12 10.76
C PRO A 267 -10.75 -23.53 12.23
N LYS A 268 -9.54 -23.95 12.62
CA LYS A 268 -9.22 -24.30 14.02
C LYS A 268 -8.60 -23.15 14.79
N CYS A 269 -7.70 -22.38 14.18
CA CYS A 269 -6.99 -21.27 14.85
C CYS A 269 -7.85 -20.01 14.96
N GLN A 270 -8.83 -19.80 14.06
CA GLN A 270 -9.66 -18.59 14.02
C GLN A 270 -11.12 -18.89 14.37
N ARG A 271 -11.63 -18.20 15.40
CA ARG A 271 -12.98 -18.37 15.95
C ARG A 271 -13.73 -17.07 16.06
#